data_9eaa31a45aaf3b1e22e5f9b8e6b1a9b1
#
_entry.id   9eaa31a45aaf3b1e22e5f9b8e6b1a9b1
#
_cell.length_a   1.000
_cell.length_b   1.000
_cell.length_c   1.000
_cell.angle_alpha   90.00
_cell.angle_beta   90.00
_cell.angle_gamma   90.00
#
_symmetry.space_group_name_H-M   'P 1'
#
loop_
_entity.id
_entity.type
_entity.pdbx_description
1 polymer ?
#
loop_
_entity_poly.entity_id
_entity_poly.type
_entity_poly.pdbx_seq_one_letter_code
_entity_poly.pdbx_strand_id
1 'polypeptide(L)'
;ILGDGHDAERAVFLQNDAKNRAENVMIVDLLRNDLGKLALAGGVSVPQAFEVTAFGSVWQMTSTVVAQMRPETTVADIIAAAFPCGSITGAPKRMAMQVIGELEQRQRGLYTGSVGYLEPCATGLGFQGAWNVIIRSLALTEQATPQRYHVSMGIGSGIVIDSRGADEWDECAWKARFVRGLPAEVGLIETLRVENGVCELLPLHQARLQQSAADLHIAIDENRLWQDLQAACETEWAEGVWRVKCSIAADGSHDWQAAPLATLEGAQSVCMVEAVLPKHDVLRRYKTQARAQLDAVWQQAAEQGAFDGLLFNADGVLLEGGRSNVFVQIDGVWYTPALDLDVLNGVMRQAVMAEPERFGFDGGIQESRSITREDLQAATQIRLSNALRGVFAVVLQA
;
A
#
# COMPACT_ATOMS: atom_id res chain seq x y z
N ILE A 1 5.18 -2.93 12.98
CA ILE A 1 3.79 -2.72 13.45
C ILE A 1 2.95 -3.81 12.77
N LEU A 2 2.36 -4.70 13.56
CA LEU A 2 1.64 -5.87 13.07
C LEU A 2 0.12 -5.78 13.34
N GLY A 3 -0.32 -4.85 14.19
CA GLY A 3 -1.72 -4.67 14.56
C GLY A 3 -2.29 -5.80 15.45
N ASP A 4 -1.41 -6.58 16.10
CA ASP A 4 -1.75 -7.77 16.90
C ASP A 4 -1.88 -7.47 18.41
N GLY A 5 -2.03 -6.19 18.78
CA GLY A 5 -2.13 -5.74 20.18
C GLY A 5 -0.79 -5.60 20.91
N HIS A 6 0.33 -6.08 20.36
CA HIS A 6 1.66 -6.01 20.97
C HIS A 6 2.58 -4.93 20.38
N ASP A 7 2.05 -4.02 19.58
CA ASP A 7 2.88 -3.02 18.91
C ASP A 7 3.50 -2.02 19.88
N ALA A 8 2.82 -1.67 20.96
CA ALA A 8 3.38 -0.81 22.01
C ALA A 8 4.55 -1.47 22.73
N GLU A 9 4.48 -2.77 23.01
CA GLU A 9 5.57 -3.54 23.61
C GLU A 9 6.79 -3.58 22.71
N ARG A 10 6.58 -3.74 21.38
CA ARG A 10 7.66 -3.69 20.38
C ARG A 10 8.33 -2.33 20.30
N ALA A 11 7.57 -1.23 20.44
CA ALA A 11 8.14 0.12 20.49
C ALA A 11 9.01 0.29 21.73
N VAL A 12 8.53 -0.13 22.91
CA VAL A 12 9.28 -0.10 24.17
C VAL A 12 10.52 -1.01 24.10
N PHE A 13 10.41 -2.19 23.50
CA PHE A 13 11.54 -3.07 23.26
C PHE A 13 12.60 -2.36 22.41
N LEU A 14 12.23 -1.81 21.27
CA LEU A 14 13.15 -1.09 20.38
C LEU A 14 13.83 0.07 21.12
N GLN A 15 13.10 0.84 21.91
CA GLN A 15 13.62 1.98 22.67
C GLN A 15 14.70 1.58 23.68
N ASN A 16 14.62 0.36 24.24
CA ASN A 16 15.51 -0.12 25.28
C ASN A 16 16.56 -1.13 24.77
N ASP A 17 16.49 -1.52 23.48
CA ASP A 17 17.41 -2.50 22.93
C ASP A 17 18.84 -1.96 22.85
N ALA A 18 19.75 -2.66 23.51
CA ALA A 18 21.14 -2.23 23.67
C ALA A 18 21.90 -2.14 22.31
N LYS A 19 21.62 -3.07 21.39
CA LYS A 19 22.25 -3.10 20.06
C LYS A 19 21.81 -1.89 19.23
N ASN A 20 20.51 -1.67 19.09
CA ASN A 20 19.96 -0.54 18.30
C ASN A 20 20.39 0.80 18.89
N ARG A 21 20.46 0.92 20.22
CA ARG A 21 20.96 2.14 20.88
C ARG A 21 22.45 2.37 20.61
N ALA A 22 23.28 1.34 20.68
CA ALA A 22 24.71 1.45 20.38
C ALA A 22 24.98 1.88 18.93
N GLU A 23 24.25 1.30 17.96
CA GLU A 23 24.31 1.72 16.55
C GLU A 23 23.87 3.17 16.38
N ASN A 24 22.79 3.58 17.02
CA ASN A 24 22.29 4.96 16.97
C ASN A 24 23.30 5.94 17.55
N VAL A 25 23.91 5.64 18.71
CA VAL A 25 24.97 6.47 19.32
C VAL A 25 26.16 6.63 18.38
N MET A 26 26.61 5.55 17.75
CA MET A 26 27.71 5.60 16.77
C MET A 26 27.42 6.56 15.61
N ILE A 27 26.20 6.49 15.08
CA ILE A 27 25.77 7.37 13.97
C ILE A 27 25.66 8.83 14.45
N VAL A 28 25.10 9.06 15.64
CA VAL A 28 24.98 10.39 16.26
C VAL A 28 26.33 11.02 16.45
N ASP A 29 27.32 10.28 17.00
CA ASP A 29 28.67 10.80 17.23
C ASP A 29 29.40 11.13 15.91
N LEU A 30 29.18 10.32 14.88
CA LEU A 30 29.75 10.60 13.56
C LEU A 30 29.17 11.88 12.95
N LEU A 31 27.84 12.08 13.07
CA LEU A 31 27.19 13.29 12.60
C LEU A 31 27.57 14.53 13.42
N ARG A 32 27.67 14.37 14.75
CA ARG A 32 28.20 15.43 15.61
C ARG A 32 29.63 15.88 15.20
N ASN A 33 30.50 14.92 14.90
CA ASN A 33 31.87 15.22 14.40
C ASN A 33 31.81 15.92 13.03
N ASP A 34 30.98 15.49 12.12
CA ASP A 34 30.88 16.09 10.79
C ASP A 34 30.37 17.53 10.85
N LEU A 35 29.27 17.77 11.58
CA LEU A 35 28.70 19.11 11.78
C LEU A 35 29.62 20.00 12.64
N GLY A 36 30.34 19.41 13.60
CA GLY A 36 31.28 20.11 14.46
C GLY A 36 32.42 20.81 13.72
N LYS A 37 32.77 20.34 12.51
CA LYS A 37 33.78 21.00 11.64
C LYS A 37 33.35 22.41 11.19
N LEU A 38 32.04 22.64 11.11
CA LEU A 38 31.43 23.88 10.61
C LEU A 38 30.75 24.71 11.70
N ALA A 39 30.47 24.09 12.84
CA ALA A 39 29.78 24.75 13.94
C ALA A 39 30.63 25.75 14.72
N LEU A 40 29.96 26.66 15.40
CA LEU A 40 30.55 27.46 16.46
C LEU A 40 31.04 26.58 17.61
N ALA A 41 32.03 27.04 18.38
CA ALA A 41 32.48 26.32 19.56
C ALA A 41 31.31 26.07 20.53
N GLY A 42 31.10 24.81 20.91
CA GLY A 42 29.95 24.41 21.73
C GLY A 42 28.58 24.45 21.03
N GLY A 43 28.52 24.74 19.73
CA GLY A 43 27.28 24.91 18.97
C GLY A 43 26.63 23.62 18.51
N VAL A 44 27.16 22.43 18.82
CA VAL A 44 26.53 21.14 18.46
C VAL A 44 25.83 20.55 19.68
N SER A 45 24.55 20.15 19.50
CA SER A 45 23.74 19.53 20.55
C SER A 45 22.90 18.37 20.00
N VAL A 46 22.39 17.54 20.90
CA VAL A 46 21.49 16.42 20.59
C VAL A 46 20.21 16.61 21.42
N PRO A 47 19.29 17.43 20.95
CA PRO A 47 18.07 17.75 21.72
C PRO A 47 17.12 16.56 21.90
N GLN A 48 17.15 15.62 20.97
CA GLN A 48 16.34 14.39 21.01
C GLN A 48 17.21 13.20 20.70
N ALA A 49 17.20 12.19 21.56
CA ALA A 49 17.95 10.96 21.37
C ALA A 49 17.04 9.74 21.62
N PHE A 50 17.20 8.72 20.78
CA PHE A 50 16.48 7.43 20.89
C PHE A 50 14.95 7.57 20.87
N GLU A 51 14.43 8.51 20.11
CA GLU A 51 12.99 8.65 19.92
C GLU A 51 12.47 7.53 19.03
N VAL A 52 11.45 6.80 19.50
CA VAL A 52 10.82 5.73 18.72
C VAL A 52 9.47 6.22 18.23
N THR A 53 9.34 6.32 16.91
CA THR A 53 8.13 6.78 16.24
C THR A 53 7.68 5.78 15.18
N ALA A 54 6.38 5.77 14.89
CA ALA A 54 5.78 4.97 13.85
C ALA A 54 5.96 5.66 12.48
N PHE A 55 6.57 4.95 11.53
CA PHE A 55 6.65 5.36 10.13
C PHE A 55 5.95 4.30 9.27
N GLY A 56 4.71 4.58 8.89
CA GLY A 56 3.88 3.59 8.20
C GLY A 56 3.70 2.32 9.04
N SER A 57 4.20 1.20 8.56
CA SER A 57 4.09 -0.11 9.22
C SER A 57 5.30 -0.52 10.04
N VAL A 58 6.24 0.39 10.33
CA VAL A 58 7.47 0.08 11.08
C VAL A 58 7.68 1.06 12.23
N TRP A 59 8.24 0.56 13.33
CA TRP A 59 8.82 1.40 14.38
C TRP A 59 10.24 1.78 13.99
N GLN A 60 10.59 3.04 14.16
CA GLN A 60 11.94 3.53 13.88
C GLN A 60 12.49 4.33 15.04
N MET A 61 13.74 4.03 15.41
CA MET A 61 14.48 4.81 16.41
C MET A 61 15.26 5.91 15.70
N THR A 62 15.06 7.15 16.11
CA THR A 62 15.74 8.32 15.56
C THR A 62 16.39 9.16 16.64
N SER A 63 17.42 9.91 16.26
CA SER A 63 18.02 10.94 17.09
C SER A 63 18.26 12.19 16.27
N THR A 64 18.10 13.36 16.86
CA THR A 64 18.26 14.65 16.21
C THR A 64 19.57 15.31 16.68
N VAL A 65 20.43 15.65 15.73
CA VAL A 65 21.65 16.45 15.97
C VAL A 65 21.43 17.84 15.39
N VAL A 66 21.64 18.86 16.20
CA VAL A 66 21.51 20.27 15.80
C VAL A 66 22.86 20.94 15.91
N ALA A 67 23.22 21.78 14.93
CA ALA A 67 24.45 22.53 14.94
C ALA A 67 24.22 24.00 14.57
N GLN A 68 24.73 24.91 15.38
CA GLN A 68 24.79 26.33 15.07
C GLN A 68 26.03 26.59 14.22
N MET A 69 25.82 26.82 12.93
CA MET A 69 26.92 27.01 11.98
C MET A 69 27.60 28.38 12.11
N ARG A 70 28.88 28.47 11.69
CA ARG A 70 29.56 29.74 11.53
C ARG A 70 28.90 30.56 10.43
N PRO A 71 28.83 31.91 10.55
CA PRO A 71 28.11 32.74 9.59
C PRO A 71 28.62 32.67 8.15
N GLU A 72 29.88 32.36 7.95
CA GLU A 72 30.53 32.22 6.64
C GLU A 72 30.31 30.84 5.98
N THR A 73 29.64 29.93 6.64
CA THR A 73 29.41 28.56 6.14
C THR A 73 28.60 28.57 4.86
N THR A 74 29.10 27.94 3.83
CA THR A 74 28.43 27.80 2.54
C THR A 74 27.73 26.44 2.40
N VAL A 75 26.85 26.31 1.40
CA VAL A 75 26.26 25.02 1.05
C VAL A 75 27.32 23.98 0.67
N ALA A 76 28.35 24.40 -0.04
CA ALA A 76 29.46 23.52 -0.42
C ALA A 76 30.21 22.97 0.80
N ASP A 77 30.42 23.79 1.84
CA ASP A 77 31.05 23.37 3.10
C ASP A 77 30.15 22.30 3.80
N ILE A 78 28.83 22.52 3.85
CA ILE A 78 27.92 21.60 4.47
C ILE A 78 27.95 20.25 3.73
N ILE A 79 27.88 20.25 2.41
CA ILE A 79 27.96 19.04 1.61
C ILE A 79 29.30 18.34 1.82
N ALA A 80 30.43 19.07 1.78
CA ALA A 80 31.76 18.49 1.97
C ALA A 80 31.95 17.86 3.35
N ALA A 81 31.32 18.39 4.40
CA ALA A 81 31.40 17.86 5.75
C ALA A 81 30.46 16.66 5.98
N ALA A 82 29.21 16.78 5.55
CA ALA A 82 28.15 15.81 5.86
C ALA A 82 28.03 14.67 4.85
N PHE A 83 28.46 14.85 3.60
CA PHE A 83 28.37 13.84 2.54
C PHE A 83 29.74 13.16 2.26
N PRO A 84 29.77 11.84 2.00
CA PRO A 84 28.63 10.92 2.17
C PRO A 84 28.25 10.78 3.64
N CYS A 85 26.96 10.48 3.87
CA CYS A 85 26.40 10.38 5.20
C CYS A 85 27.08 9.27 6.01
N GLY A 86 27.34 9.53 7.30
CA GLY A 86 27.99 8.57 8.19
C GLY A 86 27.21 7.26 8.36
N SER A 87 25.89 7.33 8.38
CA SER A 87 25.00 6.16 8.53
C SER A 87 25.08 5.15 7.37
N ILE A 88 25.64 5.55 6.22
CA ILE A 88 25.78 4.69 5.03
C ILE A 88 27.24 4.36 4.70
N THR A 89 28.18 4.86 5.50
CA THR A 89 29.61 4.59 5.37
C THR A 89 30.12 3.81 6.56
N GLY A 90 30.28 4.44 7.71
CA GLY A 90 30.78 3.83 8.94
C GLY A 90 31.80 4.74 9.66
N ALA A 91 32.28 4.30 10.80
CA ALA A 91 33.25 5.00 11.62
C ALA A 91 34.55 4.18 11.76
N PRO A 92 35.75 4.75 11.49
CA PRO A 92 36.04 6.09 10.95
C PRO A 92 35.68 6.20 9.46
N LYS A 93 34.98 7.26 9.04
CA LYS A 93 34.39 7.44 7.70
C LYS A 93 35.38 7.16 6.56
N ARG A 94 36.59 7.72 6.58
CA ARG A 94 37.57 7.52 5.50
C ARG A 94 38.03 6.08 5.36
N MET A 95 38.25 5.37 6.47
CA MET A 95 38.63 3.96 6.45
C MET A 95 37.50 3.10 5.94
N ALA A 96 36.28 3.32 6.44
CA ALA A 96 35.09 2.60 5.98
C ALA A 96 34.86 2.76 4.47
N MET A 97 35.02 3.98 3.94
CA MET A 97 34.93 4.24 2.50
C MET A 97 36.02 3.51 1.67
N GLN A 98 37.22 3.38 2.19
CA GLN A 98 38.26 2.61 1.52
C GLN A 98 37.93 1.13 1.48
N VAL A 99 37.52 0.56 2.61
CA VAL A 99 37.08 -0.85 2.69
C VAL A 99 35.90 -1.12 1.76
N ILE A 100 34.89 -0.23 1.73
CA ILE A 100 33.77 -0.33 0.81
C ILE A 100 34.25 -0.35 -0.65
N GLY A 101 35.16 0.55 -1.02
CA GLY A 101 35.72 0.63 -2.37
C GLY A 101 36.53 -0.61 -2.77
N GLU A 102 37.15 -1.30 -1.81
CA GLU A 102 37.87 -2.55 -2.04
C GLU A 102 36.97 -3.77 -2.15
N LEU A 103 35.88 -3.82 -1.36
CA LEU A 103 34.98 -4.97 -1.27
C LEU A 103 33.83 -4.92 -2.27
N GLU A 104 33.26 -3.75 -2.50
CA GLU A 104 32.16 -3.60 -3.46
C GLU A 104 32.70 -3.41 -4.88
N GLN A 105 32.64 -4.44 -5.69
CA GLN A 105 33.17 -4.43 -7.07
C GLN A 105 32.27 -3.65 -8.06
N ARG A 106 31.39 -2.76 -7.57
CA ARG A 106 30.47 -1.96 -8.38
C ARG A 106 30.25 -0.57 -7.78
N GLN A 107 29.91 0.37 -8.64
CA GLN A 107 29.49 1.69 -8.21
C GLN A 107 28.06 1.61 -7.65
N ARG A 108 27.81 2.27 -6.53
CA ARG A 108 26.47 2.36 -5.91
C ARG A 108 25.50 3.22 -6.71
N GLY A 109 25.97 4.11 -7.58
CA GLY A 109 25.13 5.01 -8.36
C GLY A 109 24.39 6.00 -7.45
N LEU A 110 23.05 6.07 -7.65
CA LEU A 110 22.19 6.89 -6.79
C LEU A 110 22.02 6.33 -5.38
N TYR A 111 22.15 5.02 -5.22
CA TYR A 111 22.02 4.38 -3.91
C TYR A 111 23.05 4.92 -2.93
N THR A 112 22.60 5.29 -1.73
CA THR A 112 23.38 5.98 -0.69
C THR A 112 23.87 7.39 -1.05
N GLY A 113 23.40 7.93 -2.17
CA GLY A 113 23.55 9.33 -2.52
C GLY A 113 22.63 10.23 -1.68
N SER A 114 22.43 11.45 -2.14
CA SER A 114 21.54 12.41 -1.50
C SER A 114 20.68 13.12 -2.55
N VAL A 115 19.41 13.37 -2.20
CA VAL A 115 18.45 14.16 -2.97
C VAL A 115 17.83 15.20 -2.06
N GLY A 116 17.61 16.39 -2.59
CA GLY A 116 17.03 17.47 -1.81
C GLY A 116 16.75 18.71 -2.61
N TYR A 117 16.37 19.75 -1.90
CA TYR A 117 16.14 21.07 -2.46
C TYR A 117 16.84 22.14 -1.62
N LEU A 118 17.11 23.25 -2.24
CA LEU A 118 17.69 24.43 -1.65
C LEU A 118 16.97 25.67 -2.18
N GLU A 119 16.64 26.59 -1.30
CA GLU A 119 16.00 27.85 -1.65
C GLU A 119 16.59 29.02 -0.88
N PRO A 120 16.55 30.26 -1.42
CA PRO A 120 16.99 31.44 -0.70
C PRO A 120 16.18 31.66 0.58
N CYS A 121 16.86 32.12 1.65
CA CYS A 121 16.21 32.51 2.90
C CYS A 121 16.78 33.86 3.38
N ALA A 122 15.94 34.75 3.86
CA ALA A 122 16.33 36.08 4.35
C ALA A 122 17.05 36.01 5.72
N THR A 123 17.02 34.88 6.41
CA THR A 123 17.60 34.69 7.74
C THR A 123 18.65 33.57 7.75
N GLY A 124 19.38 33.45 8.84
CA GLY A 124 20.40 32.39 9.01
C GLY A 124 21.56 32.54 8.04
N LEU A 125 21.87 31.50 7.29
CA LEU A 125 22.97 31.44 6.32
C LEU A 125 22.60 32.00 4.93
N GLY A 126 21.42 32.60 4.76
CA GLY A 126 20.94 33.11 3.48
C GLY A 126 20.25 32.03 2.60
N PHE A 127 20.17 30.83 3.06
CA PHE A 127 19.48 29.72 2.39
C PHE A 127 18.83 28.78 3.40
N GLN A 128 17.84 28.01 2.92
CA GLN A 128 17.23 26.88 3.62
C GLN A 128 17.00 25.73 2.64
N GLY A 129 16.84 24.53 3.16
CA GLY A 129 16.63 23.35 2.33
C GLY A 129 16.54 22.08 3.15
N ALA A 130 16.28 20.98 2.45
CA ALA A 130 16.27 19.64 3.04
C ALA A 130 16.92 18.64 2.08
N TRP A 131 17.67 17.71 2.63
CA TRP A 131 18.30 16.61 1.91
C TRP A 131 17.94 15.29 2.58
N ASN A 132 17.67 14.29 1.76
CA ASN A 132 17.46 12.93 2.22
C ASN A 132 18.53 12.00 1.64
N VAL A 133 18.89 10.96 2.39
CA VAL A 133 19.75 9.88 1.91
C VAL A 133 18.92 8.97 0.99
N ILE A 134 19.45 8.64 -0.20
CA ILE A 134 18.77 7.80 -1.18
C ILE A 134 18.93 6.34 -0.78
N ILE A 135 17.99 5.86 0.01
CA ILE A 135 17.77 4.45 0.39
C ILE A 135 16.29 4.09 0.17
N ARG A 136 15.96 2.80 0.11
CA ARG A 136 14.59 2.35 -0.14
C ARG A 136 13.97 2.96 -1.41
N SER A 137 14.79 3.27 -2.40
CA SER A 137 14.44 3.94 -3.64
C SER A 137 14.69 3.03 -4.83
N LEU A 138 13.84 3.16 -5.86
CA LEU A 138 13.98 2.47 -7.12
C LEU A 138 14.59 3.45 -8.14
N ALA A 139 15.63 3.02 -8.84
CA ALA A 139 16.14 3.73 -10.02
C ALA A 139 15.58 3.06 -11.27
N LEU A 140 14.83 3.82 -12.06
CA LEU A 140 14.21 3.37 -13.31
C LEU A 140 14.99 3.96 -14.48
N THR A 141 15.45 3.09 -15.38
CA THR A 141 16.10 3.49 -16.63
C THR A 141 15.27 2.96 -17.79
N GLU A 142 14.79 3.86 -18.64
CA GLU A 142 14.02 3.46 -19.83
C GLU A 142 14.86 2.60 -20.76
N GLN A 143 14.27 1.55 -21.29
CA GLN A 143 14.90 0.67 -22.26
C GLN A 143 14.60 1.12 -23.70
N ALA A 144 15.28 0.52 -24.66
CA ALA A 144 15.04 0.79 -26.09
C ALA A 144 13.60 0.43 -26.54
N THR A 145 12.93 -0.47 -25.82
CA THR A 145 11.51 -0.76 -26.03
C THR A 145 10.69 0.23 -25.23
N PRO A 146 9.80 1.03 -25.84
CA PRO A 146 8.94 1.98 -25.15
C PRO A 146 8.16 1.32 -24.01
N GLN A 147 8.00 2.08 -22.90
CA GLN A 147 7.29 1.65 -21.67
C GLN A 147 7.93 0.47 -20.91
N ARG A 148 9.15 0.05 -21.30
CA ARG A 148 9.94 -0.91 -20.51
C ARG A 148 11.07 -0.19 -19.78
N TYR A 149 11.19 -0.53 -18.51
CA TYR A 149 12.21 0.06 -17.63
C TYR A 149 13.09 -1.04 -17.04
N HIS A 150 14.38 -0.77 -17.00
CA HIS A 150 15.27 -1.50 -16.10
C HIS A 150 15.14 -0.86 -14.72
N VAL A 151 14.74 -1.66 -13.73
CA VAL A 151 14.56 -1.20 -12.35
C VAL A 151 15.68 -1.77 -11.49
N SER A 152 16.38 -0.89 -10.77
CA SER A 152 17.39 -1.31 -9.81
C SER A 152 17.13 -0.71 -8.43
N MET A 153 17.42 -1.47 -7.38
CA MET A 153 17.34 -1.05 -6.00
C MET A 153 18.60 -1.45 -5.26
N GLY A 154 19.29 -0.47 -4.66
CA GLY A 154 20.38 -0.73 -3.75
C GLY A 154 19.84 -1.13 -2.36
N ILE A 155 20.39 -2.20 -1.79
CA ILE A 155 20.04 -2.68 -0.45
C ILE A 155 21.33 -3.03 0.28
N GLY A 156 21.36 -2.73 1.59
CA GLY A 156 22.46 -3.05 2.46
C GLY A 156 22.06 -2.99 3.93
N SER A 157 22.95 -3.48 4.79
CA SER A 157 22.81 -3.40 6.24
C SER A 157 24.06 -2.77 6.88
N GLY A 158 23.96 -2.38 8.14
CA GLY A 158 25.08 -1.85 8.92
C GLY A 158 25.91 -3.00 9.48
N ILE A 159 27.17 -3.09 9.09
CA ILE A 159 28.07 -4.15 9.56
C ILE A 159 28.86 -3.64 10.77
N VAL A 160 28.73 -4.34 11.89
CA VAL A 160 29.43 -4.10 13.14
C VAL A 160 30.18 -5.37 13.58
N ILE A 161 31.03 -5.25 14.63
CA ILE A 161 31.86 -6.36 15.08
C ILE A 161 31.08 -7.64 15.45
N ASP A 162 29.84 -7.46 15.93
CA ASP A 162 28.96 -8.55 16.36
C ASP A 162 28.01 -9.02 15.26
N SER A 163 28.11 -8.47 14.04
CA SER A 163 27.26 -8.85 12.91
C SER A 163 27.50 -10.28 12.47
N ARG A 164 26.42 -11.01 12.22
CA ARG A 164 26.43 -12.34 11.62
C ARG A 164 25.98 -12.25 10.17
N GLY A 165 26.76 -12.81 9.26
CA GLY A 165 26.46 -12.67 7.81
C GLY A 165 25.07 -13.15 7.41
N ALA A 166 24.54 -14.21 8.05
CA ALA A 166 23.17 -14.69 7.78
C ALA A 166 22.10 -13.66 8.22
N ASP A 167 22.25 -13.10 9.42
CA ASP A 167 21.29 -12.12 9.98
C ASP A 167 21.25 -10.84 9.12
N GLU A 168 22.42 -10.37 8.69
CA GLU A 168 22.55 -9.19 7.82
C GLU A 168 21.96 -9.43 6.41
N TRP A 169 22.10 -10.68 5.90
CA TRP A 169 21.48 -11.07 4.65
C TRP A 169 19.96 -11.12 4.76
N ASP A 170 19.44 -11.66 5.85
CA ASP A 170 18.01 -11.70 6.13
C ASP A 170 17.43 -10.29 6.32
N GLU A 171 18.17 -9.39 6.94
CA GLU A 171 17.80 -7.98 7.03
C GLU A 171 17.72 -7.32 5.64
N CYS A 172 18.67 -7.59 4.75
CA CYS A 172 18.60 -7.13 3.36
C CYS A 172 17.38 -7.68 2.64
N ALA A 173 17.06 -8.97 2.80
CA ALA A 173 15.87 -9.60 2.24
C ALA A 173 14.57 -8.97 2.78
N TRP A 174 14.54 -8.67 4.08
CA TRP A 174 13.42 -7.97 4.71
C TRP A 174 13.25 -6.54 4.17
N LYS A 175 14.35 -5.80 4.02
CA LYS A 175 14.34 -4.45 3.42
C LYS A 175 13.85 -4.44 1.97
N ALA A 176 14.02 -5.54 1.23
CA ALA A 176 13.52 -5.72 -0.14
C ALA A 176 12.05 -6.16 -0.21
N ARG A 177 11.43 -6.53 0.91
CA ARG A 177 10.13 -7.19 0.93
C ARG A 177 9.04 -6.41 0.22
N PHE A 178 9.04 -5.09 0.32
CA PHE A 178 8.02 -4.24 -0.30
C PHE A 178 8.06 -4.28 -1.84
N VAL A 179 9.23 -4.56 -2.44
CA VAL A 179 9.36 -4.76 -3.90
C VAL A 179 9.16 -6.23 -4.27
N ARG A 180 9.75 -7.15 -3.50
CA ARG A 180 9.66 -8.60 -3.78
C ARG A 180 8.25 -9.17 -3.59
N GLY A 181 7.43 -8.51 -2.78
CA GLY A 181 6.03 -8.87 -2.58
C GLY A 181 5.07 -8.31 -3.65
N LEU A 182 5.56 -7.48 -4.58
CA LEU A 182 4.75 -7.06 -5.70
C LEU A 182 4.53 -8.24 -6.66
N PRO A 183 3.31 -8.44 -7.17
CA PRO A 183 3.07 -9.45 -8.20
C PRO A 183 3.92 -9.12 -9.43
N ALA A 184 4.56 -10.15 -9.99
CA ALA A 184 5.40 -9.98 -11.18
C ALA A 184 4.59 -9.49 -12.40
N GLU A 185 3.32 -9.86 -12.44
CA GLU A 185 2.36 -9.45 -13.46
C GLU A 185 1.01 -9.17 -12.79
N VAL A 186 0.35 -8.10 -13.20
CA VAL A 186 -0.97 -7.73 -12.71
C VAL A 186 -1.96 -7.91 -13.86
N GLY A 187 -2.78 -8.95 -13.77
CA GLY A 187 -3.92 -9.13 -14.66
C GLY A 187 -5.20 -8.57 -14.05
N LEU A 188 -6.20 -8.33 -14.89
CA LEU A 188 -7.52 -7.85 -14.50
C LEU A 188 -8.53 -8.99 -14.44
N ILE A 189 -9.60 -8.77 -13.69
CA ILE A 189 -10.73 -9.68 -13.60
C ILE A 189 -12.02 -8.89 -13.77
N GLU A 190 -12.94 -9.40 -14.59
CA GLU A 190 -14.33 -9.02 -14.53
C GLU A 190 -15.20 -10.21 -14.11
N THR A 191 -16.29 -9.92 -13.38
CA THR A 191 -17.22 -10.95 -12.95
C THR A 191 -18.62 -10.41 -13.16
N LEU A 192 -19.32 -10.98 -14.14
CA LEU A 192 -20.58 -10.50 -14.65
C LEU A 192 -21.70 -11.47 -14.29
N ARG A 193 -22.90 -10.95 -14.06
CA ARG A 193 -24.14 -11.71 -14.08
C ARG A 193 -24.73 -11.58 -15.46
N VAL A 194 -24.96 -12.73 -16.11
CA VAL A 194 -25.71 -12.83 -17.36
C VAL A 194 -27.00 -13.56 -17.04
N GLU A 195 -28.12 -12.95 -17.39
CA GLU A 195 -29.45 -13.52 -17.18
C GLU A 195 -30.20 -13.54 -18.51
N ASN A 196 -30.52 -14.72 -18.98
CA ASN A 196 -31.18 -14.94 -20.27
C ASN A 196 -30.52 -14.19 -21.42
N GLY A 197 -29.18 -14.31 -21.52
CA GLY A 197 -28.36 -13.65 -22.54
C GLY A 197 -28.06 -12.16 -22.28
N VAL A 198 -28.56 -11.57 -21.20
CA VAL A 198 -28.41 -10.12 -20.94
C VAL A 198 -27.52 -9.87 -19.72
N CYS A 199 -26.52 -8.99 -19.87
CA CYS A 199 -25.75 -8.43 -18.77
C CYS A 199 -26.20 -6.99 -18.51
N GLU A 200 -27.07 -6.76 -17.53
CA GLU A 200 -27.67 -5.44 -17.23
C GLU A 200 -26.61 -4.38 -16.92
N LEU A 201 -25.54 -4.73 -16.19
CA LEU A 201 -24.48 -3.82 -15.77
C LEU A 201 -23.31 -3.74 -16.76
N LEU A 202 -23.45 -4.26 -17.98
CA LEU A 202 -22.37 -4.31 -18.98
C LEU A 202 -21.69 -2.95 -19.21
N PRO A 203 -22.40 -1.83 -19.36
CA PRO A 203 -21.74 -0.52 -19.56
C PRO A 203 -20.81 -0.13 -18.43
N LEU A 204 -21.17 -0.44 -17.16
CA LEU A 204 -20.32 -0.17 -15.99
C LEU A 204 -19.10 -1.09 -15.93
N HIS A 205 -19.25 -2.36 -16.34
CA HIS A 205 -18.12 -3.29 -16.49
C HIS A 205 -17.14 -2.83 -17.56
N GLN A 206 -17.65 -2.38 -18.70
CA GLN A 206 -16.85 -1.84 -19.80
C GLN A 206 -16.05 -0.61 -19.35
N ALA A 207 -16.71 0.38 -18.76
CA ALA A 207 -16.08 1.60 -18.29
C ALA A 207 -15.00 1.33 -17.23
N ARG A 208 -15.29 0.45 -16.25
CA ARG A 208 -14.30 0.08 -15.23
C ARG A 208 -13.10 -0.65 -15.82
N LEU A 209 -13.33 -1.60 -16.71
CA LEU A 209 -12.25 -2.35 -17.34
C LEU A 209 -11.36 -1.44 -18.17
N GLN A 210 -11.95 -0.56 -18.98
CA GLN A 210 -11.24 0.42 -19.82
C GLN A 210 -10.37 1.33 -18.96
N GLN A 211 -10.93 1.89 -17.87
CA GLN A 211 -10.16 2.74 -16.96
C GLN A 211 -9.03 1.96 -16.29
N SER A 212 -9.31 0.76 -15.79
CA SER A 212 -8.30 -0.07 -15.13
C SER A 212 -7.18 -0.49 -16.07
N ALA A 213 -7.50 -0.83 -17.32
CA ALA A 213 -6.53 -1.19 -18.35
C ALA A 213 -5.63 -0.01 -18.72
N ALA A 214 -6.20 1.19 -18.85
CA ALA A 214 -5.46 2.42 -19.10
C ALA A 214 -4.50 2.76 -17.96
N ASP A 215 -4.99 2.74 -16.71
CA ASP A 215 -4.20 3.07 -15.52
C ASP A 215 -3.06 2.08 -15.28
N LEU A 216 -3.29 0.79 -15.55
CA LEU A 216 -2.31 -0.28 -15.36
C LEU A 216 -1.51 -0.62 -16.62
N HIS A 217 -1.69 0.16 -17.70
CA HIS A 217 -1.01 0.00 -18.99
C HIS A 217 -1.14 -1.41 -19.60
N ILE A 218 -2.32 -2.02 -19.47
CA ILE A 218 -2.64 -3.33 -20.08
C ILE A 218 -3.30 -3.08 -21.42
N ALA A 219 -2.68 -3.51 -22.50
CA ALA A 219 -3.22 -3.37 -23.85
C ALA A 219 -4.29 -4.46 -24.09
N ILE A 220 -5.57 -4.07 -24.16
CA ILE A 220 -6.71 -4.97 -24.36
C ILE A 220 -7.34 -4.68 -25.72
N ASP A 221 -7.62 -5.72 -26.50
CA ASP A 221 -8.53 -5.63 -27.63
C ASP A 221 -9.98 -5.66 -27.14
N GLU A 222 -10.49 -4.49 -26.73
CA GLU A 222 -11.83 -4.36 -26.19
C GLU A 222 -12.92 -4.81 -27.17
N ASN A 223 -12.73 -4.56 -28.48
CA ASN A 223 -13.71 -4.94 -29.49
C ASN A 223 -13.88 -6.46 -29.52
N ARG A 224 -12.78 -7.18 -29.59
CA ARG A 224 -12.78 -8.63 -29.58
C ARG A 224 -13.34 -9.18 -28.29
N LEU A 225 -12.92 -8.65 -27.14
CA LEU A 225 -13.37 -9.10 -25.82
C LEU A 225 -14.89 -9.01 -25.67
N TRP A 226 -15.50 -7.89 -26.06
CA TRP A 226 -16.93 -7.71 -25.91
C TRP A 226 -17.76 -8.42 -27.00
N GLN A 227 -17.18 -8.65 -28.20
CA GLN A 227 -17.78 -9.49 -29.24
C GLN A 227 -17.83 -10.96 -28.78
N ASP A 228 -16.76 -11.48 -28.19
CA ASP A 228 -16.71 -12.84 -27.65
C ASP A 228 -17.79 -13.02 -26.54
N LEU A 229 -17.94 -12.05 -25.65
CA LEU A 229 -19.00 -12.05 -24.63
C LEU A 229 -20.40 -12.07 -25.26
N GLN A 230 -20.64 -11.19 -26.23
CA GLN A 230 -21.95 -11.08 -26.89
C GLN A 230 -22.31 -12.37 -27.61
N ALA A 231 -21.39 -12.96 -28.35
CA ALA A 231 -21.62 -14.22 -29.06
C ALA A 231 -21.98 -15.37 -28.08
N ALA A 232 -21.30 -15.45 -26.94
CA ALA A 232 -21.60 -16.44 -25.91
C ALA A 232 -22.95 -16.17 -25.21
N CYS A 233 -23.32 -14.91 -24.99
CA CYS A 233 -24.64 -14.54 -24.47
C CYS A 233 -25.79 -14.98 -25.41
N GLU A 234 -25.57 -14.91 -26.73
CA GLU A 234 -26.56 -15.30 -27.73
C GLU A 234 -26.67 -16.83 -27.92
N THR A 235 -25.67 -17.57 -27.47
CA THR A 235 -25.60 -19.03 -27.72
C THR A 235 -25.54 -19.85 -26.44
N GLU A 236 -24.44 -19.76 -25.71
CA GLU A 236 -24.17 -20.63 -24.55
C GLU A 236 -24.94 -20.20 -23.29
N TRP A 237 -25.17 -18.89 -23.11
CA TRP A 237 -25.79 -18.30 -21.92
C TRP A 237 -27.14 -17.64 -22.23
N ALA A 238 -27.78 -18.04 -23.32
CA ALA A 238 -29.07 -17.50 -23.78
C ALA A 238 -30.20 -17.75 -22.80
N GLU A 239 -30.12 -18.80 -21.98
CA GLU A 239 -31.12 -19.15 -20.98
C GLU A 239 -30.49 -19.31 -19.60
N GLY A 240 -31.26 -18.96 -18.55
CA GLY A 240 -30.83 -19.12 -17.16
C GLY A 240 -30.02 -17.97 -16.63
N VAL A 241 -29.46 -18.16 -15.43
CA VAL A 241 -28.63 -17.14 -14.74
C VAL A 241 -27.20 -17.67 -14.58
N TRP A 242 -26.25 -16.93 -15.07
CA TRP A 242 -24.86 -17.31 -15.14
C TRP A 242 -23.95 -16.36 -14.38
N ARG A 243 -22.95 -16.92 -13.71
CA ARG A 243 -21.74 -16.22 -13.28
C ARG A 243 -20.72 -16.34 -14.37
N VAL A 244 -20.39 -15.25 -15.02
CA VAL A 244 -19.38 -15.19 -16.08
C VAL A 244 -18.16 -14.43 -15.57
N LYS A 245 -17.00 -15.08 -15.56
CA LYS A 245 -15.72 -14.51 -15.15
C LYS A 245 -14.84 -14.31 -16.37
N CYS A 246 -14.39 -13.09 -16.60
CA CYS A 246 -13.31 -12.78 -17.52
C CYS A 246 -12.01 -12.65 -16.74
N SER A 247 -10.98 -13.35 -17.17
CA SER A 247 -9.61 -13.18 -16.66
C SER A 247 -8.77 -12.59 -17.79
N ILE A 248 -8.10 -11.47 -17.52
CA ILE A 248 -7.29 -10.74 -18.50
C ILE A 248 -5.87 -10.73 -17.98
N ALA A 249 -4.95 -11.29 -18.73
CA ALA A 249 -3.54 -11.32 -18.38
C ALA A 249 -2.85 -9.96 -18.62
N ALA A 250 -1.65 -9.78 -18.10
CA ALA A 250 -0.87 -8.54 -18.27
C ALA A 250 -0.52 -8.24 -19.74
N ASP A 251 -0.48 -9.26 -20.62
CA ASP A 251 -0.29 -9.09 -22.05
C ASP A 251 -1.57 -8.74 -22.83
N GLY A 252 -2.71 -8.61 -22.12
CA GLY A 252 -4.02 -8.30 -22.69
C GLY A 252 -4.79 -9.51 -23.22
N SER A 253 -4.22 -10.72 -23.21
CA SER A 253 -4.96 -11.94 -23.54
C SER A 253 -6.07 -12.19 -22.51
N HIS A 254 -7.19 -12.74 -22.94
CA HIS A 254 -8.33 -12.98 -22.05
C HIS A 254 -8.91 -14.40 -22.18
N ASP A 255 -9.55 -14.83 -21.11
CA ASP A 255 -10.27 -16.11 -21.02
C ASP A 255 -11.60 -15.91 -20.29
N TRP A 256 -12.64 -16.62 -20.75
CA TRP A 256 -13.98 -16.60 -20.21
C TRP A 256 -14.30 -17.92 -19.52
N GLN A 257 -14.81 -17.85 -18.30
CA GLN A 257 -15.30 -18.99 -17.54
C GLN A 257 -16.71 -18.70 -17.05
N ALA A 258 -17.64 -19.60 -17.33
CA ALA A 258 -19.02 -19.47 -16.88
C ALA A 258 -19.46 -20.65 -16.02
N ALA A 259 -20.35 -20.38 -15.07
CA ALA A 259 -21.03 -21.37 -14.26
C ALA A 259 -22.44 -20.89 -13.93
N PRO A 260 -23.42 -21.80 -13.79
CA PRO A 260 -24.77 -21.44 -13.32
C PRO A 260 -24.69 -20.71 -11.97
N LEU A 261 -25.45 -19.64 -11.83
CA LEU A 261 -25.47 -18.83 -10.63
C LEU A 261 -26.68 -19.22 -9.77
N ALA A 262 -26.44 -20.02 -8.71
CA ALA A 262 -27.48 -20.36 -7.76
C ALA A 262 -28.03 -19.11 -7.04
N THR A 263 -29.33 -19.06 -6.74
CA THR A 263 -29.94 -18.00 -5.92
C THR A 263 -29.40 -18.01 -4.49
N LEU A 264 -29.34 -16.84 -3.86
CA LEU A 264 -29.07 -16.77 -2.41
C LEU A 264 -30.34 -17.25 -1.67
N GLU A 265 -30.15 -18.23 -0.81
CA GLU A 265 -31.22 -18.74 0.03
C GLU A 265 -31.06 -18.30 1.47
N GLY A 266 -32.14 -17.92 2.14
CA GLY A 266 -32.15 -17.54 3.55
C GLY A 266 -31.43 -16.21 3.86
N ALA A 267 -31.35 -15.92 5.16
CA ALA A 267 -30.63 -14.75 5.67
C ALA A 267 -29.13 -14.94 5.54
N GLN A 268 -28.46 -13.97 4.95
CA GLN A 268 -27.01 -13.98 4.82
C GLN A 268 -26.38 -13.31 6.04
N SER A 269 -25.17 -13.72 6.40
CA SER A 269 -24.40 -13.11 7.48
C SER A 269 -23.01 -12.68 7.03
N VAL A 270 -22.43 -11.76 7.78
CA VAL A 270 -21.04 -11.33 7.62
C VAL A 270 -20.32 -11.40 8.96
N CYS A 271 -19.02 -11.61 8.95
CA CYS A 271 -18.17 -11.53 10.13
C CYS A 271 -17.13 -10.43 9.98
N MET A 272 -16.67 -9.88 11.10
CA MET A 272 -15.49 -9.00 11.11
C MET A 272 -14.23 -9.87 11.17
N VAL A 273 -13.32 -9.68 10.24
CA VAL A 273 -12.07 -10.44 10.24
C VAL A 273 -10.97 -9.67 10.99
N GLU A 274 -10.03 -10.41 11.59
CA GLU A 274 -8.89 -9.82 12.30
C GLU A 274 -7.82 -9.29 11.34
N ALA A 275 -7.81 -9.76 10.09
CA ALA A 275 -6.84 -9.31 9.09
C ALA A 275 -6.92 -7.79 8.89
N VAL A 276 -5.78 -7.13 9.03
CA VAL A 276 -5.65 -5.69 8.85
C VAL A 276 -4.94 -5.42 7.54
N LEU A 277 -5.58 -4.63 6.68
CA LEU A 277 -4.99 -4.21 5.41
C LEU A 277 -4.16 -2.92 5.59
N PRO A 278 -3.13 -2.72 4.75
CA PRO A 278 -2.41 -1.45 4.71
C PRO A 278 -3.37 -0.27 4.50
N LYS A 279 -3.08 0.87 5.12
CA LYS A 279 -3.89 2.09 4.97
C LYS A 279 -3.99 2.51 3.50
N HIS A 280 -2.89 2.39 2.77
CA HIS A 280 -2.80 2.71 1.34
C HIS A 280 -2.32 1.49 0.56
N ASP A 281 -3.14 1.08 -0.40
CA ASP A 281 -2.83 0.06 -1.38
C ASP A 281 -3.59 0.37 -2.67
N VAL A 282 -2.93 1.05 -3.58
CA VAL A 282 -3.53 1.54 -4.84
C VAL A 282 -4.08 0.38 -5.68
N LEU A 283 -3.51 -0.82 -5.59
CA LEU A 283 -4.00 -1.98 -6.36
C LEU A 283 -5.39 -2.44 -5.93
N ARG A 284 -5.84 -2.15 -4.69
CA ARG A 284 -7.21 -2.46 -4.25
C ARG A 284 -8.29 -1.69 -5.01
N ARG A 285 -7.95 -0.52 -5.58
CA ARG A 285 -8.88 0.27 -6.43
C ARG A 285 -9.29 -0.49 -7.69
N TYR A 286 -8.45 -1.44 -8.12
CA TYR A 286 -8.63 -2.21 -9.35
C TYR A 286 -9.05 -3.64 -9.04
N LYS A 287 -9.90 -4.19 -9.92
CA LYS A 287 -10.29 -5.60 -9.81
C LYS A 287 -9.24 -6.48 -10.49
N THR A 288 -8.16 -6.75 -9.76
CA THR A 288 -6.99 -7.48 -10.27
C THR A 288 -7.01 -8.96 -9.90
N GLN A 289 -6.12 -9.74 -10.53
CA GLN A 289 -5.83 -11.12 -10.12
C GLN A 289 -5.01 -11.19 -8.83
N ALA A 290 -4.33 -10.11 -8.42
CA ALA A 290 -3.55 -10.00 -7.20
C ALA A 290 -4.44 -9.79 -5.96
N ARG A 291 -5.32 -10.76 -5.66
CA ARG A 291 -6.35 -10.66 -4.61
C ARG A 291 -6.25 -11.73 -3.52
N ALA A 292 -5.08 -12.32 -3.33
CA ALA A 292 -4.88 -13.41 -2.39
C ALA A 292 -5.35 -13.06 -0.95
N GLN A 293 -5.16 -11.81 -0.50
CA GLN A 293 -5.63 -11.37 0.81
C GLN A 293 -7.17 -11.31 0.89
N LEU A 294 -7.83 -10.78 -0.13
CA LEU A 294 -9.29 -10.72 -0.20
C LEU A 294 -9.91 -12.13 -0.29
N ASP A 295 -9.27 -13.03 -1.04
CA ASP A 295 -9.72 -14.41 -1.18
C ASP A 295 -9.55 -15.19 0.13
N ALA A 296 -8.45 -14.97 0.88
CA ALA A 296 -8.23 -15.57 2.19
C ALA A 296 -9.29 -15.11 3.21
N VAL A 297 -9.66 -13.83 3.21
CA VAL A 297 -10.72 -13.28 4.05
C VAL A 297 -12.06 -13.91 3.75
N TRP A 298 -12.41 -14.03 2.46
CA TRP A 298 -13.64 -14.70 2.07
C TRP A 298 -13.66 -16.19 2.47
N GLN A 299 -12.53 -16.90 2.31
CA GLN A 299 -12.42 -18.30 2.73
C GLN A 299 -12.60 -18.45 4.24
N GLN A 300 -11.94 -17.61 5.04
CA GLN A 300 -12.09 -17.60 6.50
C GLN A 300 -13.54 -17.33 6.92
N ALA A 301 -14.22 -16.40 6.26
CA ALA A 301 -15.64 -16.12 6.53
C ALA A 301 -16.53 -17.32 6.16
N ALA A 302 -16.26 -17.97 5.03
CA ALA A 302 -17.02 -19.15 4.58
C ALA A 302 -16.85 -20.34 5.55
N GLU A 303 -15.66 -20.54 6.13
CA GLU A 303 -15.42 -21.55 7.18
C GLU A 303 -16.24 -21.30 8.44
N GLN A 304 -16.59 -20.04 8.72
CA GLN A 304 -17.47 -19.62 9.82
C GLN A 304 -18.96 -19.60 9.42
N GLY A 305 -19.30 -20.03 8.20
CA GLY A 305 -20.67 -20.02 7.67
C GLY A 305 -21.18 -18.62 7.31
N ALA A 306 -20.27 -17.62 7.19
CA ALA A 306 -20.62 -16.28 6.74
C ALA A 306 -20.51 -16.16 5.22
N PHE A 307 -21.31 -15.26 4.62
CA PHE A 307 -21.25 -14.97 3.19
C PHE A 307 -19.97 -14.27 2.79
N ASP A 308 -19.49 -13.32 3.62
CA ASP A 308 -18.28 -12.53 3.39
C ASP A 308 -17.68 -12.06 4.71
N GLY A 309 -16.38 -11.70 4.68
CA GLY A 309 -15.67 -11.10 5.78
C GLY A 309 -15.43 -9.61 5.55
N LEU A 310 -15.72 -8.78 6.55
CA LEU A 310 -15.51 -7.34 6.49
C LEU A 310 -14.10 -6.98 6.93
N LEU A 311 -13.43 -6.16 6.13
CA LEU A 311 -12.03 -5.77 6.25
C LEU A 311 -11.89 -4.35 6.79
N PHE A 312 -10.85 -4.16 7.59
CA PHE A 312 -10.46 -2.88 8.16
C PHE A 312 -9.02 -2.54 7.80
N ASN A 313 -8.70 -1.24 7.75
CA ASN A 313 -7.32 -0.80 7.65
C ASN A 313 -6.64 -0.71 9.02
N ALA A 314 -5.35 -0.33 9.03
CA ALA A 314 -4.55 -0.21 10.25
C ALA A 314 -5.06 0.87 11.24
N ASP A 315 -5.90 1.81 10.79
CA ASP A 315 -6.54 2.81 11.65
C ASP A 315 -7.88 2.30 12.22
N GLY A 316 -8.28 1.06 11.96
CA GLY A 316 -9.54 0.47 12.39
C GLY A 316 -10.76 0.94 11.58
N VAL A 317 -10.55 1.54 10.41
CA VAL A 317 -11.61 2.02 9.52
C VAL A 317 -12.05 0.92 8.56
N LEU A 318 -13.37 0.73 8.44
CA LEU A 318 -14.00 -0.22 7.51
C LEU A 318 -13.63 0.11 6.07
N LEU A 319 -13.27 -0.92 5.33
CA LEU A 319 -12.96 -0.83 3.90
C LEU A 319 -14.07 -1.47 3.04
N GLU A 320 -14.05 -2.76 2.92
CA GLU A 320 -14.98 -3.53 2.07
C GLU A 320 -15.04 -4.99 2.54
N GLY A 321 -15.84 -5.81 1.91
CA GLY A 321 -15.79 -7.26 2.08
C GLY A 321 -14.77 -7.91 1.14
N GLY A 322 -14.44 -9.19 1.36
CA GLY A 322 -13.53 -9.94 0.49
C GLY A 322 -13.98 -9.99 -0.98
N ARG A 323 -15.29 -9.85 -1.23
CA ARG A 323 -15.90 -9.84 -2.59
C ARG A 323 -17.12 -8.93 -2.74
N SER A 324 -17.35 -8.02 -1.78
CA SER A 324 -18.53 -7.15 -1.74
C SER A 324 -18.16 -5.74 -1.29
N ASN A 325 -18.85 -4.73 -1.80
CA ASN A 325 -18.91 -3.44 -1.14
C ASN A 325 -19.96 -3.47 -0.02
N VAL A 326 -19.79 -2.61 0.98
CA VAL A 326 -20.62 -2.58 2.19
C VAL A 326 -21.30 -1.23 2.34
N PHE A 327 -22.55 -1.27 2.83
CA PHE A 327 -23.37 -0.12 3.19
C PHE A 327 -23.90 -0.33 4.60
N VAL A 328 -23.78 0.68 5.43
CA VAL A 328 -24.12 0.62 6.86
C VAL A 328 -25.10 1.74 7.19
N GLN A 329 -26.18 1.41 7.88
CA GLN A 329 -27.12 2.43 8.36
C GLN A 329 -26.86 2.72 9.83
N ILE A 330 -26.50 3.99 10.13
CA ILE A 330 -26.21 4.50 11.46
C ILE A 330 -27.10 5.70 11.69
N ASP A 331 -27.87 5.72 12.79
CA ASP A 331 -28.81 6.79 13.11
C ASP A 331 -29.76 7.18 11.96
N GLY A 332 -30.19 6.19 11.19
CA GLY A 332 -31.10 6.37 10.04
C GLY A 332 -30.44 6.84 8.75
N VAL A 333 -29.15 7.15 8.76
CA VAL A 333 -28.38 7.58 7.57
C VAL A 333 -27.55 6.42 7.00
N TRP A 334 -27.57 6.26 5.68
CA TRP A 334 -26.75 5.25 5.01
C TRP A 334 -25.36 5.77 4.69
N TYR A 335 -24.35 4.96 5.02
CA TYR A 335 -22.93 5.23 4.74
C TYR A 335 -22.31 4.08 3.97
N THR A 336 -21.29 4.41 3.17
CA THR A 336 -20.38 3.45 2.53
C THR A 336 -18.94 3.98 2.64
N PRO A 337 -17.92 3.11 2.73
CA PRO A 337 -16.53 3.56 2.72
C PRO A 337 -16.20 4.40 1.49
N ALA A 338 -15.49 5.50 1.71
CA ALA A 338 -15.08 6.44 0.67
C ALA A 338 -14.01 5.82 -0.26
N LEU A 339 -14.03 6.18 -1.54
CA LEU A 339 -13.11 5.61 -2.54
C LEU A 339 -11.63 5.96 -2.29
N ASP A 340 -11.35 7.05 -1.60
CA ASP A 340 -9.99 7.45 -1.24
C ASP A 340 -9.36 6.58 -0.11
N LEU A 341 -10.13 5.65 0.46
CA LEU A 341 -9.62 4.56 1.30
C LEU A 341 -9.03 3.40 0.49
N ASP A 342 -8.87 3.56 -0.82
CA ASP A 342 -8.39 2.53 -1.75
C ASP A 342 -9.30 1.29 -1.82
N VAL A 343 -10.61 1.47 -1.68
CA VAL A 343 -11.60 0.40 -1.87
C VAL A 343 -12.00 0.26 -3.34
N LEU A 344 -12.40 -0.94 -3.74
CA LEU A 344 -12.87 -1.18 -5.10
C LEU A 344 -14.18 -0.42 -5.36
N ASN A 345 -14.20 0.40 -6.43
CA ASN A 345 -15.45 0.96 -6.92
C ASN A 345 -16.24 -0.10 -7.73
N GLY A 346 -16.90 -1.01 -7.02
CA GLY A 346 -17.65 -2.11 -7.61
C GLY A 346 -18.76 -1.60 -8.54
N VAL A 347 -19.05 -2.30 -9.64
CA VAL A 347 -20.08 -1.85 -10.60
C VAL A 347 -21.47 -1.77 -9.98
N MET A 348 -21.80 -2.67 -9.04
CA MET A 348 -23.07 -2.57 -8.30
C MET A 348 -23.05 -1.38 -7.33
N ARG A 349 -21.92 -1.08 -6.68
CA ARG A 349 -21.77 0.14 -5.87
C ARG A 349 -22.00 1.39 -6.73
N GLN A 350 -21.43 1.44 -7.94
CA GLN A 350 -21.64 2.55 -8.88
C GLN A 350 -23.12 2.74 -9.22
N ALA A 351 -23.83 1.64 -9.56
CA ALA A 351 -25.26 1.67 -9.85
C ALA A 351 -26.07 2.18 -8.63
N VAL A 352 -25.76 1.68 -7.43
CA VAL A 352 -26.40 2.09 -6.18
C VAL A 352 -26.15 3.57 -5.87
N MET A 353 -24.92 4.06 -6.02
CA MET A 353 -24.60 5.47 -5.76
C MET A 353 -25.22 6.43 -6.77
N ALA A 354 -25.46 5.97 -8.00
CA ALA A 354 -26.15 6.76 -9.03
C ALA A 354 -27.67 6.87 -8.77
N GLU A 355 -28.30 5.78 -8.31
CA GLU A 355 -29.75 5.71 -8.09
C GLU A 355 -30.09 5.03 -6.74
N PRO A 356 -29.73 5.63 -5.58
CA PRO A 356 -29.87 4.98 -4.28
C PRO A 356 -31.28 4.49 -3.97
N GLU A 357 -32.29 5.29 -4.26
CA GLU A 357 -33.70 4.96 -3.99
C GLU A 357 -34.19 3.72 -4.74
N ARG A 358 -33.71 3.50 -5.98
CA ARG A 358 -34.01 2.29 -6.78
C ARG A 358 -33.59 1.02 -6.05
N PHE A 359 -32.57 1.10 -5.23
CA PHE A 359 -32.02 -0.03 -4.46
C PHE A 359 -32.46 -0.02 -3.00
N GLY A 360 -33.43 0.83 -2.64
CA GLY A 360 -34.02 0.89 -1.30
C GLY A 360 -33.16 1.61 -0.26
N PHE A 361 -32.34 2.57 -0.69
CA PHE A 361 -31.57 3.45 0.20
C PHE A 361 -32.28 4.81 0.30
N ASP A 362 -33.34 4.86 1.08
CA ASP A 362 -34.11 6.07 1.29
C ASP A 362 -33.24 7.17 1.93
N GLY A 363 -33.32 8.39 1.42
CA GLY A 363 -32.52 9.54 1.88
C GLY A 363 -31.09 9.60 1.34
N GLY A 364 -30.72 8.67 0.44
CA GLY A 364 -29.40 8.65 -0.19
C GLY A 364 -28.32 7.98 0.64
N ILE A 365 -27.08 8.00 0.15
CA ILE A 365 -25.91 7.36 0.76
C ILE A 365 -24.78 8.37 0.85
N GLN A 366 -24.11 8.44 2.01
CA GLN A 366 -22.92 9.25 2.22
C GLN A 366 -21.65 8.41 2.20
N GLU A 367 -20.59 8.92 1.59
CA GLU A 367 -19.26 8.31 1.71
C GLU A 367 -18.63 8.72 3.04
N SER A 368 -18.07 7.74 3.78
CA SER A 368 -17.42 7.97 5.07
C SER A 368 -16.01 7.40 5.10
N ARG A 369 -15.11 8.12 5.80
CA ARG A 369 -13.72 7.74 6.05
C ARG A 369 -13.47 7.22 7.47
N SER A 370 -14.54 7.05 8.25
CA SER A 370 -14.42 6.81 9.69
C SER A 370 -15.38 5.76 10.25
N ILE A 371 -15.92 4.86 9.43
CA ILE A 371 -16.78 3.77 9.92
C ILE A 371 -15.90 2.78 10.68
N THR A 372 -16.17 2.60 11.97
CA THR A 372 -15.41 1.73 12.88
C THR A 372 -16.09 0.38 13.10
N ARG A 373 -15.45 -0.49 13.91
CA ARG A 373 -16.05 -1.75 14.37
C ARG A 373 -17.25 -1.50 15.27
N GLU A 374 -17.17 -0.49 16.14
CA GLU A 374 -18.23 -0.06 17.04
C GLU A 374 -19.44 0.45 16.25
N ASP A 375 -19.21 1.22 15.20
CA ASP A 375 -20.28 1.70 14.31
C ASP A 375 -21.02 0.54 13.64
N LEU A 376 -20.30 -0.50 13.19
CA LEU A 376 -20.90 -1.70 12.63
C LEU A 376 -21.75 -2.47 13.65
N GLN A 377 -21.29 -2.56 14.90
CA GLN A 377 -22.05 -3.22 15.97
C GLN A 377 -23.32 -2.44 16.36
N ALA A 378 -23.26 -1.11 16.26
CA ALA A 378 -24.38 -0.21 16.52
C ALA A 378 -25.30 -0.01 15.31
N ALA A 379 -24.93 -0.50 14.14
CA ALA A 379 -25.67 -0.30 12.90
C ALA A 379 -27.07 -0.92 12.96
N THR A 380 -28.07 -0.17 12.50
CA THR A 380 -29.46 -0.66 12.40
C THR A 380 -29.65 -1.62 11.23
N GLN A 381 -28.92 -1.44 10.15
CA GLN A 381 -28.90 -2.31 8.98
C GLN A 381 -27.52 -2.33 8.35
N ILE A 382 -27.17 -3.50 7.82
CA ILE A 382 -25.98 -3.68 6.97
C ILE A 382 -26.43 -4.33 5.67
N ARG A 383 -25.98 -3.79 4.54
CA ARG A 383 -26.21 -4.37 3.21
C ARG A 383 -24.87 -4.54 2.50
N LEU A 384 -24.78 -5.62 1.75
CA LEU A 384 -23.68 -5.84 0.82
C LEU A 384 -24.14 -5.65 -0.62
N SER A 385 -23.18 -5.37 -1.49
CA SER A 385 -23.45 -5.35 -2.92
C SER A 385 -22.29 -5.96 -3.73
N ASN A 386 -22.63 -6.67 -4.78
CA ASN A 386 -21.72 -7.07 -5.85
C ASN A 386 -22.51 -7.32 -7.16
N ALA A 387 -21.78 -7.39 -8.29
CA ALA A 387 -22.39 -7.54 -9.60
C ALA A 387 -23.21 -8.82 -9.77
N LEU A 388 -22.89 -9.89 -9.03
CA LEU A 388 -23.58 -11.18 -9.15
C LEU A 388 -24.88 -11.24 -8.38
N ARG A 389 -24.95 -10.60 -7.22
CA ARG A 389 -26.04 -10.75 -6.24
C ARG A 389 -26.90 -9.50 -6.10
N GLY A 390 -26.49 -8.40 -6.74
CA GLY A 390 -27.16 -7.12 -6.52
C GLY A 390 -26.89 -6.58 -5.12
N VAL A 391 -27.89 -5.97 -4.51
CA VAL A 391 -27.90 -5.48 -3.13
C VAL A 391 -28.72 -6.43 -2.27
N PHE A 392 -28.19 -6.81 -1.12
CA PHE A 392 -28.88 -7.69 -0.17
C PHE A 392 -28.52 -7.36 1.27
N ALA A 393 -29.49 -7.56 2.17
CA ALA A 393 -29.29 -7.37 3.60
C ALA A 393 -28.48 -8.52 4.21
N VAL A 394 -27.68 -8.21 5.22
CA VAL A 394 -26.88 -9.18 5.97
C VAL A 394 -26.97 -8.92 7.48
N VAL A 395 -26.68 -9.96 8.26
CA VAL A 395 -26.59 -9.87 9.71
C VAL A 395 -25.13 -9.99 10.12
N LEU A 396 -24.66 -9.11 10.99
CA LEU A 396 -23.32 -9.22 11.57
C LEU A 396 -23.30 -10.40 12.56
N GLN A 397 -22.36 -11.32 12.38
CA GLN A 397 -22.12 -12.38 13.36
C GLN A 397 -21.44 -11.80 14.61
N ALA A 398 -21.82 -12.32 15.74
CA ALA A 398 -21.30 -11.89 17.06
C ALA A 398 -19.83 -12.27 17.25
#